data_b44d94698e311372db17555aa844b771
#
_entry.id   b44d94698e311372db17555aa844b771
#
_cell.length_a   1.000
_cell.length_b   1.000
_cell.length_c   1.000
_cell.angle_alpha   90.00
_cell.angle_beta   90.00
_cell.angle_gamma   90.00
#
_symmetry.space_group_name_H-M   'P 1'
#
loop_
_entity.id
_entity.type
_entity.pdbx_description
1 polymer ?
#
loop_
_entity_poly.entity_id
_entity_poly.type
_entity_poly.pdbx_seq_one_letter_code
_entity_poly.pdbx_strand_id
1 'polypeptide(L)'
;MSFLDQILAAKQAEIAAARRLRPQADLERLAAKRDDFRGFAAALARPGVRIIAEIKRASPSLGDIRPDLDPADLAAAYEAGGAAALSVLTEPAFFKGSTKDLKRARAVTELPVLRKDFILDPYQVYETAAMGADAMLLIVRILDDDALASLTALAQGIGLECLVEIHDKADARRILDLAPPVVGINNRDLAHFRTDTSQAARLANRLPRGSAPVAASGIHSADDIRQALASGPRRFLIGEALVKAPNPAELLRQWTSLKVSEVGGRNPE
;
A
#
# COMPACT_ATOMS: atom_id res chain seq x y z
N MET A 1 6.79 26.06 0.38
CA MET A 1 7.05 24.65 -0.04
C MET A 1 6.19 23.78 0.84
N SER A 2 5.26 23.03 0.24
CA SER A 2 4.40 22.09 1.00
C SER A 2 5.24 20.94 1.57
N PHE A 3 4.67 20.19 2.52
CA PHE A 3 5.34 18.99 3.05
C PHE A 3 5.55 17.94 1.93
N LEU A 4 4.59 17.81 1.03
CA LEU A 4 4.71 16.93 -0.13
C LEU A 4 5.86 17.34 -1.05
N ASP A 5 6.05 18.63 -1.31
CA ASP A 5 7.17 19.13 -2.12
C ASP A 5 8.53 18.77 -1.51
N GLN A 6 8.63 18.81 -0.16
CA GLN A 6 9.85 18.40 0.55
C GLN A 6 10.14 16.91 0.35
N ILE A 7 9.12 16.07 0.45
CA ILE A 7 9.24 14.61 0.20
C ILE A 7 9.71 14.36 -1.24
N LEU A 8 9.07 15.01 -2.22
CA LEU A 8 9.39 14.81 -3.63
C LEU A 8 10.83 15.25 -3.96
N ALA A 9 11.27 16.41 -3.41
CA ALA A 9 12.65 16.88 -3.57
C ALA A 9 13.67 15.89 -2.95
N ALA A 10 13.39 15.42 -1.72
CA ALA A 10 14.24 14.42 -1.06
C ALA A 10 14.32 13.12 -1.88
N LYS A 11 13.17 12.65 -2.42
CA LYS A 11 13.11 11.43 -3.24
C LYS A 11 13.87 11.57 -4.55
N GLN A 12 13.78 12.71 -5.23
CA GLN A 12 14.58 12.97 -6.44
C GLN A 12 16.09 12.91 -6.16
N ALA A 13 16.53 13.50 -5.05
CA ALA A 13 17.93 13.42 -4.63
C ALA A 13 18.36 12.00 -4.30
N GLU A 14 17.52 11.21 -3.63
CA GLU A 14 17.73 9.80 -3.31
C GLU A 14 17.88 8.97 -4.60
N ILE A 15 16.98 9.12 -5.58
CA ILE A 15 17.05 8.43 -6.87
C ILE A 15 18.35 8.77 -7.60
N ALA A 16 18.73 10.05 -7.63
CA ALA A 16 19.98 10.49 -8.27
C ALA A 16 21.22 9.88 -7.60
N ALA A 17 21.23 9.76 -6.29
CA ALA A 17 22.30 9.09 -5.54
C ALA A 17 22.31 7.58 -5.79
N ALA A 18 21.15 6.94 -5.77
CA ALA A 18 21.02 5.49 -6.03
C ALA A 18 21.51 5.11 -7.42
N ARG A 19 21.20 5.89 -8.46
CA ARG A 19 21.68 5.68 -9.83
C ARG A 19 23.20 5.72 -9.97
N ARG A 20 23.88 6.55 -9.17
CA ARG A 20 25.36 6.62 -9.15
C ARG A 20 25.97 5.38 -8.52
N LEU A 21 25.32 4.82 -7.50
CA LEU A 21 25.78 3.63 -6.79
C LEU A 21 25.48 2.35 -7.57
N ARG A 22 24.36 2.31 -8.28
CA ARG A 22 23.90 1.16 -9.03
C ARG A 22 23.26 1.59 -10.35
N PRO A 23 23.90 1.32 -11.49
CA PRO A 23 23.33 1.64 -12.81
C PRO A 23 21.98 0.96 -13.04
N GLN A 24 21.06 1.64 -13.73
CA GLN A 24 19.73 1.10 -14.02
C GLN A 24 19.79 -0.24 -14.77
N ALA A 25 20.72 -0.40 -15.72
CA ALA A 25 20.91 -1.64 -16.46
C ALA A 25 21.17 -2.86 -15.55
N ASP A 26 21.75 -2.66 -14.37
CA ASP A 26 21.95 -3.74 -13.39
C ASP A 26 20.64 -4.16 -12.74
N LEU A 27 19.76 -3.19 -12.47
CA LEU A 27 18.42 -3.44 -11.92
C LEU A 27 17.51 -4.09 -12.95
N GLU A 28 17.59 -3.66 -14.22
CA GLU A 28 16.86 -4.27 -15.34
C GLU A 28 17.21 -5.75 -15.49
N ARG A 29 18.52 -6.08 -15.44
CA ARG A 29 18.99 -7.47 -15.51
C ARG A 29 18.50 -8.32 -14.33
N LEU A 30 18.38 -7.73 -13.14
CA LEU A 30 17.85 -8.42 -11.96
C LEU A 30 16.34 -8.59 -12.04
N ALA A 31 15.61 -7.55 -12.44
CA ALA A 31 14.18 -7.60 -12.67
C ALA A 31 13.80 -8.66 -13.72
N ALA A 32 14.55 -8.72 -14.82
CA ALA A 32 14.33 -9.70 -15.88
C ALA A 32 14.56 -11.17 -15.48
N LYS A 33 15.26 -11.41 -14.36
CA LYS A 33 15.47 -12.77 -13.82
C LYS A 33 14.39 -13.18 -12.82
N ARG A 34 13.46 -12.29 -12.49
CA ARG A 34 12.40 -12.58 -11.55
C ARG A 34 11.28 -13.40 -12.19
N ASP A 35 10.99 -14.56 -11.61
CA ASP A 35 9.88 -15.46 -11.95
C ASP A 35 9.03 -15.83 -10.74
N ASP A 36 9.36 -15.27 -9.57
CA ASP A 36 8.77 -15.57 -8.26
C ASP A 36 7.77 -14.51 -7.77
N PHE A 37 7.13 -13.77 -8.69
CA PHE A 37 6.10 -12.79 -8.32
C PHE A 37 4.88 -13.46 -7.70
N ARG A 38 4.42 -12.93 -6.57
CA ARG A 38 3.22 -13.35 -5.85
C ARG A 38 2.06 -12.44 -6.23
N GLY A 39 0.91 -13.00 -6.57
CA GLY A 39 -0.25 -12.24 -7.06
C GLY A 39 -0.87 -11.36 -5.98
N PHE A 40 -0.53 -10.09 -5.97
CA PHE A 40 -1.03 -9.10 -5.00
C PHE A 40 -2.54 -8.85 -5.19
N ALA A 41 -2.99 -8.58 -6.41
CA ALA A 41 -4.40 -8.37 -6.71
C ALA A 41 -5.23 -9.65 -6.46
N ALA A 42 -4.70 -10.82 -6.83
CA ALA A 42 -5.36 -12.11 -6.58
C ALA A 42 -5.55 -12.38 -5.07
N ALA A 43 -4.55 -12.06 -4.24
CA ALA A 43 -4.66 -12.19 -2.79
C ALA A 43 -5.76 -11.29 -2.20
N LEU A 44 -5.94 -10.10 -2.77
CA LEU A 44 -6.97 -9.14 -2.36
C LEU A 44 -8.35 -9.46 -2.94
N ALA A 45 -8.45 -10.21 -4.04
CA ALA A 45 -9.71 -10.57 -4.66
C ALA A 45 -10.49 -11.65 -3.89
N ARG A 46 -9.84 -12.38 -2.99
CA ARG A 46 -10.49 -13.44 -2.18
C ARG A 46 -11.65 -12.88 -1.34
N PRO A 47 -12.69 -13.68 -1.05
CA PRO A 47 -13.82 -13.28 -0.21
C PRO A 47 -13.43 -12.88 1.21
N GLY A 48 -14.32 -12.11 1.88
CA GLY A 48 -14.15 -11.67 3.27
C GLY A 48 -13.38 -10.36 3.42
N VAL A 49 -13.03 -10.04 4.65
CA VAL A 49 -12.18 -8.89 4.98
C VAL A 49 -10.74 -9.20 4.61
N ARG A 50 -10.13 -8.34 3.80
CA ARG A 50 -8.75 -8.51 3.33
C ARG A 50 -7.90 -7.35 3.84
N ILE A 51 -6.83 -7.65 4.57
CA ILE A 51 -5.96 -6.64 5.18
C ILE A 51 -4.57 -6.72 4.55
N ILE A 52 -4.13 -5.59 4.01
CA ILE A 52 -2.72 -5.33 3.70
C ILE A 52 -2.10 -4.81 5.00
N ALA A 53 -1.27 -5.62 5.64
CA ALA A 53 -0.67 -5.28 6.92
C ALA A 53 0.63 -4.50 6.69
N GLU A 54 0.70 -3.27 7.23
CA GLU A 54 1.80 -2.34 6.96
C GLU A 54 2.87 -2.40 8.05
N ILE A 55 4.12 -2.55 7.62
CA ILE A 55 5.33 -2.46 8.45
C ILE A 55 5.88 -1.03 8.33
N LYS A 56 5.83 -0.29 9.45
CA LYS A 56 6.16 1.14 9.48
C LYS A 56 6.74 1.56 10.83
N ARG A 57 7.96 2.12 10.85
CA ARG A 57 8.62 2.60 12.09
C ARG A 57 8.14 3.94 12.55
N ALA A 58 7.87 4.84 11.62
CA ALA A 58 7.51 6.23 11.89
C ALA A 58 6.55 6.77 10.83
N SER A 59 5.92 7.89 11.11
CA SER A 59 5.18 8.69 10.13
C SER A 59 5.28 10.18 10.45
N PRO A 60 5.13 11.06 9.46
CA PRO A 60 5.19 12.51 9.67
C PRO A 60 4.18 13.04 10.69
N SER A 61 3.01 12.41 10.78
CA SER A 61 1.93 12.84 11.69
C SER A 61 2.08 12.37 13.12
N LEU A 62 2.84 11.29 13.37
CA LEU A 62 2.94 10.65 14.68
C LEU A 62 4.37 10.60 15.22
N GLY A 63 5.37 10.95 14.40
CA GLY A 63 6.76 10.66 14.74
C GLY A 63 7.04 9.17 14.79
N ASP A 64 7.85 8.75 15.75
CA ASP A 64 8.20 7.34 15.96
C ASP A 64 6.99 6.54 16.47
N ILE A 65 6.70 5.42 15.82
CA ILE A 65 5.64 4.48 16.21
C ILE A 65 6.25 3.29 16.94
N ARG A 66 7.23 2.65 16.32
CA ARG A 66 8.00 1.52 16.86
C ARG A 66 9.36 1.46 16.15
N PRO A 67 10.33 2.28 16.56
CA PRO A 67 11.60 2.43 15.85
C PRO A 67 12.46 1.15 15.87
N ASP A 68 12.31 0.33 16.89
CA ASP A 68 13.02 -0.92 17.16
C ASP A 68 12.34 -2.17 16.55
N LEU A 69 11.24 -2.01 15.78
CA LEU A 69 10.54 -3.16 15.18
C LEU A 69 11.48 -4.00 14.31
N ASP A 70 11.36 -5.32 14.44
CA ASP A 70 11.95 -6.25 13.49
C ASP A 70 10.95 -6.55 12.35
N PRO A 71 11.29 -6.25 11.07
CA PRO A 71 10.37 -6.46 9.97
C PRO A 71 10.10 -7.95 9.67
N ALA A 72 11.02 -8.85 10.00
CA ALA A 72 10.82 -10.28 9.81
C ALA A 72 9.84 -10.85 10.85
N ASP A 73 10.01 -10.50 12.12
CA ASP A 73 9.09 -10.92 13.18
C ASP A 73 7.67 -10.43 12.92
N LEU A 74 7.56 -9.15 12.49
CA LEU A 74 6.26 -8.57 12.18
C LEU A 74 5.61 -9.24 10.95
N ALA A 75 6.38 -9.52 9.90
CA ALA A 75 5.91 -10.20 8.70
C ALA A 75 5.38 -11.59 9.02
N ALA A 76 6.12 -12.39 9.81
CA ALA A 76 5.69 -13.72 10.27
C ALA A 76 4.40 -13.64 11.12
N ALA A 77 4.31 -12.66 12.03
CA ALA A 77 3.12 -12.45 12.84
C ALA A 77 1.91 -12.04 11.99
N TYR A 78 2.11 -11.20 10.97
CA TYR A 78 1.05 -10.77 10.07
C TYR A 78 0.52 -11.92 9.20
N GLU A 79 1.41 -12.77 8.69
CA GLU A 79 1.02 -13.98 7.96
C GLU A 79 0.25 -14.95 8.86
N ALA A 80 0.75 -15.25 10.06
CA ALA A 80 0.07 -16.09 11.04
C ALA A 80 -1.29 -15.52 11.48
N GLY A 81 -1.45 -14.20 11.40
CA GLY A 81 -2.70 -13.48 11.67
C GLY A 81 -3.69 -13.46 10.50
N GLY A 82 -3.33 -13.98 9.33
CA GLY A 82 -4.20 -14.03 8.16
C GLY A 82 -4.22 -12.74 7.34
N ALA A 83 -3.16 -11.92 7.37
CA ALA A 83 -3.01 -10.81 6.43
C ALA A 83 -3.11 -11.31 4.98
N ALA A 84 -3.62 -10.48 4.08
CA ALA A 84 -3.73 -10.81 2.66
C ALA A 84 -2.45 -10.48 1.89
N ALA A 85 -1.75 -9.44 2.33
CA ALA A 85 -0.51 -8.94 1.77
C ALA A 85 0.25 -8.14 2.82
N LEU A 86 1.52 -7.89 2.58
CA LEU A 86 2.32 -6.94 3.34
C LEU A 86 2.47 -5.63 2.58
N SER A 87 2.54 -4.52 3.32
CA SER A 87 3.02 -3.22 2.84
C SER A 87 4.25 -2.84 3.64
N VAL A 88 5.38 -2.59 2.98
CA VAL A 88 6.61 -2.25 3.69
C VAL A 88 7.08 -0.86 3.27
N LEU A 89 7.18 0.06 4.25
CA LEU A 89 7.73 1.38 4.02
C LEU A 89 9.22 1.26 3.68
N THR A 90 9.61 1.83 2.52
CA THR A 90 11.02 1.88 2.12
C THR A 90 11.57 3.31 2.10
N GLU A 91 10.73 4.31 2.32
CA GLU A 91 11.11 5.71 2.39
C GLU A 91 11.90 6.01 3.68
N PRO A 92 13.18 6.47 3.59
CA PRO A 92 14.05 6.57 4.77
C PRO A 92 13.90 7.86 5.55
N ALA A 93 13.65 9.00 4.90
CA ALA A 93 13.76 10.32 5.52
C ALA A 93 12.61 10.63 6.48
N PHE A 94 11.39 10.30 6.09
CA PHE A 94 10.17 10.69 6.81
C PHE A 94 9.48 9.52 7.51
N PHE A 95 9.70 8.28 7.01
CA PHE A 95 9.06 7.07 7.55
C PHE A 95 10.04 6.11 8.19
N LYS A 96 11.34 6.40 8.18
CA LYS A 96 12.42 5.56 8.71
C LYS A 96 12.39 4.13 8.14
N GLY A 97 11.90 4.00 6.90
CA GLY A 97 11.85 2.74 6.17
C GLY A 97 13.17 2.40 5.49
N SER A 98 13.28 1.20 4.95
CA SER A 98 14.43 0.81 4.15
C SER A 98 14.11 -0.34 3.19
N THR A 99 14.86 -0.41 2.10
CA THR A 99 14.82 -1.56 1.17
C THR A 99 15.26 -2.86 1.84
N LYS A 100 16.09 -2.77 2.90
CA LYS A 100 16.49 -3.93 3.72
C LYS A 100 15.31 -4.52 4.49
N ASP A 101 14.41 -3.67 5.00
CA ASP A 101 13.22 -4.11 5.72
C ASP A 101 12.29 -4.91 4.82
N LEU A 102 12.10 -4.46 3.57
CA LEU A 102 11.29 -5.19 2.60
C LEU A 102 11.88 -6.57 2.32
N LYS A 103 13.19 -6.65 2.07
CA LYS A 103 13.88 -7.93 1.82
C LYS A 103 13.78 -8.89 3.00
N ARG A 104 13.95 -8.38 4.24
CA ARG A 104 13.83 -9.18 5.46
C ARG A 104 12.40 -9.68 5.67
N ALA A 105 11.41 -8.82 5.47
CA ALA A 105 10.00 -9.23 5.56
C ALA A 105 9.66 -10.30 4.52
N ARG A 106 10.05 -10.10 3.24
CA ARG A 106 9.77 -11.06 2.18
C ARG A 106 10.39 -12.43 2.41
N ALA A 107 11.58 -12.49 3.01
CA ALA A 107 12.33 -13.73 3.21
C ALA A 107 11.65 -14.73 4.16
N VAL A 108 10.70 -14.29 4.98
CA VAL A 108 10.06 -15.09 6.04
C VAL A 108 8.56 -15.29 5.84
N THR A 109 8.00 -14.86 4.71
CA THR A 109 6.56 -14.96 4.41
C THR A 109 6.32 -15.37 2.98
N GLU A 110 5.19 -16.03 2.73
CA GLU A 110 4.66 -16.31 1.38
C GLU A 110 3.66 -15.24 0.90
N LEU A 111 3.34 -14.25 1.72
CA LEU A 111 2.44 -13.17 1.35
C LEU A 111 3.04 -12.31 0.23
N PRO A 112 2.23 -11.77 -0.70
CA PRO A 112 2.72 -10.75 -1.63
C PRO A 112 3.10 -9.47 -0.89
N VAL A 113 4.19 -8.84 -1.32
CA VAL A 113 4.80 -7.68 -0.66
C VAL A 113 4.71 -6.44 -1.55
N LEU A 114 4.05 -5.40 -1.03
CA LEU A 114 3.95 -4.08 -1.62
C LEU A 114 5.12 -3.20 -1.13
N ARG A 115 5.88 -2.61 -2.05
CA ARG A 115 6.77 -1.48 -1.74
C ARG A 115 5.93 -0.22 -1.53
N LYS A 116 5.92 0.30 -0.32
CA LYS A 116 5.27 1.56 0.04
C LYS A 116 6.31 2.68 0.04
N ASP A 117 6.31 3.45 -1.03
CA ASP A 117 7.30 4.51 -1.29
C ASP A 117 6.71 5.57 -2.23
N PHE A 118 7.41 6.68 -2.48
CA PHE A 118 7.08 7.68 -3.49
C PHE A 118 7.78 7.31 -4.81
N ILE A 119 7.06 6.64 -5.70
CA ILE A 119 7.59 6.20 -6.99
C ILE A 119 7.37 7.29 -8.03
N LEU A 120 8.46 7.82 -8.59
CA LEU A 120 8.49 8.95 -9.52
C LEU A 120 9.19 8.61 -10.84
N ASP A 121 9.95 7.52 -10.91
CA ASP A 121 10.96 7.30 -11.93
C ASP A 121 11.03 5.81 -12.32
N PRO A 122 11.22 5.47 -13.61
CA PRO A 122 11.42 4.10 -14.08
C PRO A 122 12.53 3.31 -13.34
N TYR A 123 13.57 4.00 -12.88
CA TYR A 123 14.61 3.40 -12.04
C TYR A 123 14.03 2.67 -10.83
N GLN A 124 13.06 3.31 -10.14
CA GLN A 124 12.44 2.74 -8.96
C GLN A 124 11.54 1.54 -9.28
N VAL A 125 10.98 1.45 -10.48
CA VAL A 125 10.21 0.27 -10.92
C VAL A 125 11.12 -0.96 -10.98
N TYR A 126 12.27 -0.86 -11.66
CA TYR A 126 13.26 -1.93 -11.71
C TYR A 126 13.86 -2.23 -10.35
N GLU A 127 14.14 -1.19 -9.55
CA GLU A 127 14.61 -1.34 -8.18
C GLU A 127 13.61 -2.12 -7.32
N THR A 128 12.32 -1.84 -7.47
CA THR A 128 11.23 -2.53 -6.76
C THR A 128 11.21 -4.03 -7.09
N ALA A 129 11.27 -4.37 -8.36
CA ALA A 129 11.38 -5.77 -8.77
C ALA A 129 12.67 -6.41 -8.26
N ALA A 130 13.82 -5.74 -8.42
CA ALA A 130 15.13 -6.25 -7.99
C ALA A 130 15.28 -6.46 -6.47
N MET A 131 14.51 -5.75 -5.64
CA MET A 131 14.50 -5.96 -4.19
C MET A 131 13.55 -7.07 -3.73
N GLY A 132 12.72 -7.61 -4.62
CA GLY A 132 11.84 -8.71 -4.33
C GLY A 132 10.38 -8.32 -4.06
N ALA A 133 9.97 -7.07 -4.25
CA ALA A 133 8.57 -6.70 -4.10
C ALA A 133 7.69 -7.33 -5.21
N ASP A 134 6.43 -7.54 -4.93
CA ASP A 134 5.43 -8.10 -5.84
C ASP A 134 4.52 -7.01 -6.39
N ALA A 135 4.41 -5.91 -5.65
CA ALA A 135 3.67 -4.73 -6.04
C ALA A 135 4.38 -3.45 -5.60
N MET A 136 4.02 -2.33 -6.23
CA MET A 136 4.46 -0.99 -5.86
C MET A 136 3.31 -0.02 -5.74
N LEU A 137 3.52 1.06 -4.96
CA LEU A 137 2.57 2.15 -4.84
C LEU A 137 2.78 3.18 -5.96
N LEU A 138 1.71 3.55 -6.64
CA LEU A 138 1.66 4.73 -7.50
C LEU A 138 0.65 5.73 -6.95
N ILE A 139 1.08 6.94 -6.63
CA ILE A 139 0.23 7.99 -6.05
C ILE A 139 -0.17 8.95 -7.17
N VAL A 140 -1.45 8.98 -7.53
CA VAL A 140 -1.95 9.75 -8.68
C VAL A 140 -1.61 11.24 -8.60
N ARG A 141 -1.75 11.86 -7.44
CA ARG A 141 -1.55 13.31 -7.29
C ARG A 141 -0.10 13.79 -7.40
N ILE A 142 0.89 12.89 -7.34
CA ILE A 142 2.31 13.25 -7.49
C ILE A 142 2.87 12.96 -8.87
N LEU A 143 2.09 12.35 -9.75
CA LEU A 143 2.44 11.96 -11.12
C LEU A 143 1.54 12.72 -12.10
N ASP A 144 2.08 13.15 -13.23
CA ASP A 144 1.24 13.51 -14.38
C ASP A 144 0.68 12.24 -15.05
N ASP A 145 -0.22 12.42 -16.03
CA ASP A 145 -0.91 11.28 -16.66
C ASP A 145 0.03 10.40 -17.48
N ASP A 146 1.02 11.00 -18.15
CA ASP A 146 2.02 10.28 -18.95
C ASP A 146 2.96 9.45 -18.05
N ALA A 147 3.41 10.01 -16.93
CA ALA A 147 4.22 9.30 -15.95
C ALA A 147 3.42 8.14 -15.30
N LEU A 148 2.18 8.40 -14.91
CA LEU A 148 1.31 7.37 -14.32
C LEU A 148 1.10 6.20 -15.29
N ALA A 149 0.77 6.49 -16.55
CA ALA A 149 0.56 5.47 -17.58
C ALA A 149 1.85 4.70 -17.88
N SER A 150 2.97 5.40 -18.08
CA SER A 150 4.26 4.77 -18.43
C SER A 150 4.82 3.91 -17.30
N LEU A 151 4.75 4.36 -16.04
CA LEU A 151 5.20 3.58 -14.88
C LEU A 151 4.33 2.35 -14.66
N THR A 152 3.00 2.47 -14.88
CA THR A 152 2.08 1.33 -14.79
C THR A 152 2.39 0.30 -15.89
N ALA A 153 2.55 0.74 -17.14
CA ALA A 153 2.86 -0.15 -18.25
C ALA A 153 4.21 -0.85 -18.07
N LEU A 154 5.23 -0.12 -17.58
CA LEU A 154 6.54 -0.68 -17.28
C LEU A 154 6.45 -1.75 -16.20
N ALA A 155 5.73 -1.49 -15.10
CA ALA A 155 5.52 -2.45 -14.02
C ALA A 155 4.87 -3.73 -14.54
N GLN A 156 3.77 -3.61 -15.27
CA GLN A 156 3.07 -4.73 -15.89
C GLN A 156 3.96 -5.54 -16.83
N GLY A 157 4.78 -4.84 -17.64
CA GLY A 157 5.70 -5.48 -18.59
C GLY A 157 6.75 -6.36 -17.94
N ILE A 158 7.09 -6.14 -16.67
CA ILE A 158 8.05 -6.95 -15.91
C ILE A 158 7.41 -7.86 -14.87
N GLY A 159 6.06 -7.95 -14.83
CA GLY A 159 5.33 -8.80 -13.89
C GLY A 159 5.07 -8.18 -12.51
N LEU A 160 5.38 -6.89 -12.31
CA LEU A 160 5.13 -6.16 -11.07
C LEU A 160 3.71 -5.57 -11.07
N GLU A 161 2.97 -5.73 -9.99
CA GLU A 161 1.63 -5.17 -9.85
C GLU A 161 1.66 -3.75 -9.24
N CYS A 162 0.56 -3.00 -9.38
CA CYS A 162 0.43 -1.65 -8.84
C CYS A 162 -0.77 -1.51 -7.91
N LEU A 163 -0.54 -0.91 -6.74
CA LEU A 163 -1.57 -0.26 -5.94
C LEU A 163 -1.62 1.22 -6.35
N VAL A 164 -2.66 1.62 -7.08
CA VAL A 164 -2.82 3.01 -7.53
C VAL A 164 -3.60 3.79 -6.48
N GLU A 165 -2.96 4.75 -5.83
CA GLU A 165 -3.55 5.51 -4.71
C GLU A 165 -4.16 6.82 -5.21
N ILE A 166 -5.43 7.04 -4.81
CA ILE A 166 -6.21 8.25 -5.06
C ILE A 166 -6.64 8.90 -3.76
N HIS A 167 -6.91 10.22 -3.80
CA HIS A 167 -7.33 10.98 -2.63
C HIS A 167 -8.65 11.72 -2.83
N ASP A 168 -9.09 11.94 -4.08
CA ASP A 168 -10.28 12.70 -4.36
C ASP A 168 -10.93 12.30 -5.70
N LYS A 169 -11.99 13.04 -6.08
CA LYS A 169 -12.73 12.82 -7.33
C LYS A 169 -11.91 13.16 -8.57
N ALA A 170 -10.96 14.08 -8.47
CA ALA A 170 -10.10 14.46 -9.60
C ALA A 170 -9.12 13.32 -9.89
N ASP A 171 -8.47 12.78 -8.86
CA ASP A 171 -7.61 11.60 -8.98
C ASP A 171 -8.38 10.40 -9.55
N ALA A 172 -9.62 10.16 -9.07
CA ALA A 172 -10.46 9.06 -9.57
C ALA A 172 -10.80 9.16 -11.07
N ARG A 173 -10.95 10.36 -11.61
CA ARG A 173 -11.19 10.56 -13.05
C ARG A 173 -9.95 10.22 -13.88
N ARG A 174 -8.76 10.54 -13.39
CA ARG A 174 -7.48 10.32 -14.09
C ARG A 174 -7.14 8.85 -14.28
N ILE A 175 -7.72 7.96 -13.49
CA ILE A 175 -7.46 6.50 -13.57
C ILE A 175 -8.53 5.72 -14.33
N LEU A 176 -9.53 6.38 -14.91
CA LEU A 176 -10.65 5.69 -15.58
C LEU A 176 -10.17 4.83 -16.76
N ASP A 177 -9.33 5.38 -17.62
CA ASP A 177 -8.79 4.66 -18.80
C ASP A 177 -7.68 3.69 -18.42
N LEU A 178 -6.94 3.98 -17.34
CA LEU A 178 -5.91 3.09 -16.80
C LEU A 178 -6.51 1.80 -16.21
N ALA A 179 -7.72 1.89 -15.66
CA ALA A 179 -8.49 0.80 -15.06
C ALA A 179 -7.65 -0.15 -14.17
N PRO A 180 -6.91 0.35 -13.17
CA PRO A 180 -6.02 -0.47 -12.37
C PRO A 180 -6.82 -1.52 -11.56
N PRO A 181 -6.32 -2.77 -11.44
CA PRO A 181 -7.03 -3.83 -10.73
C PRO A 181 -7.19 -3.56 -9.22
N VAL A 182 -6.28 -2.80 -8.62
CA VAL A 182 -6.33 -2.44 -7.20
C VAL A 182 -6.15 -0.95 -7.03
N VAL A 183 -7.11 -0.30 -6.35
CA VAL A 183 -7.09 1.15 -6.09
C VAL A 183 -7.08 1.41 -4.59
N GLY A 184 -6.04 2.05 -4.11
CA GLY A 184 -5.96 2.59 -2.76
C GLY A 184 -6.75 3.90 -2.65
N ILE A 185 -7.68 3.99 -1.73
CA ILE A 185 -8.36 5.23 -1.41
C ILE A 185 -7.83 5.72 -0.07
N ASN A 186 -6.98 6.76 -0.12
CA ASN A 186 -6.38 7.28 1.09
C ASN A 186 -7.34 8.26 1.78
N ASN A 187 -7.87 7.85 2.92
CA ASN A 187 -8.77 8.67 3.75
C ASN A 187 -8.07 9.86 4.41
N ARG A 188 -6.73 9.89 4.40
CA ARG A 188 -5.95 10.98 4.97
C ARG A 188 -5.56 11.99 3.90
N ASP A 189 -5.89 13.24 4.12
CA ASP A 189 -5.35 14.36 3.35
C ASP A 189 -3.87 14.57 3.73
N LEU A 190 -2.97 14.45 2.74
CA LEU A 190 -1.54 14.62 2.94
C LEU A 190 -1.11 16.08 3.20
N ALA A 191 -1.97 17.05 2.85
CA ALA A 191 -1.68 18.46 3.07
C ALA A 191 -2.03 18.91 4.51
N HIS A 192 -3.12 18.39 5.08
CA HIS A 192 -3.66 18.81 6.37
C HIS A 192 -3.65 17.72 7.44
N PHE A 193 -3.23 16.50 7.11
CA PHE A 193 -3.22 15.31 7.97
C PHE A 193 -4.58 14.97 8.59
N ARG A 194 -5.68 15.46 8.00
CA ARG A 194 -7.05 15.13 8.42
C ARG A 194 -7.49 13.82 7.79
N THR A 195 -8.20 13.00 8.55
CA THR A 195 -8.70 11.70 8.09
C THR A 195 -10.22 11.73 8.02
N ASP A 196 -10.78 11.33 6.86
CA ASP A 196 -12.22 11.16 6.63
C ASP A 196 -12.47 9.72 6.13
N THR A 197 -12.85 8.83 7.04
CA THR A 197 -13.07 7.41 6.74
C THR A 197 -14.24 7.16 5.79
N SER A 198 -15.16 8.14 5.62
CA SER A 198 -16.26 8.03 4.66
C SER A 198 -15.80 8.23 3.19
N GLN A 199 -14.59 8.72 2.97
CA GLN A 199 -14.06 9.00 1.64
C GLN A 199 -13.94 7.74 0.80
N ALA A 200 -13.45 6.64 1.38
CA ALA A 200 -13.34 5.35 0.68
C ALA A 200 -14.69 4.89 0.11
N ALA A 201 -15.76 4.99 0.89
CA ALA A 201 -17.11 4.64 0.45
C ALA A 201 -17.61 5.53 -0.70
N ARG A 202 -17.36 6.85 -0.59
CA ARG A 202 -17.80 7.81 -1.63
C ARG A 202 -17.07 7.64 -2.96
N LEU A 203 -15.79 7.28 -2.92
CA LEU A 203 -14.97 7.13 -4.12
C LEU A 203 -15.05 5.71 -4.72
N ALA A 204 -15.31 4.67 -3.93
CA ALA A 204 -15.42 3.30 -4.41
C ALA A 204 -16.41 3.15 -5.59
N ASN A 205 -17.53 3.86 -5.54
CA ASN A 205 -18.55 3.85 -6.62
C ASN A 205 -18.15 4.62 -7.88
N ARG A 206 -16.99 5.27 -7.89
CA ARG A 206 -16.45 6.04 -9.02
C ARG A 206 -15.26 5.36 -9.69
N LEU A 207 -14.85 4.22 -9.17
CA LEU A 207 -13.74 3.45 -9.72
C LEU A 207 -14.13 2.75 -11.03
N PRO A 208 -13.18 2.46 -11.90
CA PRO A 208 -13.39 1.61 -13.07
C PRO A 208 -14.00 0.26 -12.67
N ARG A 209 -14.81 -0.33 -13.55
CA ARG A 209 -15.38 -1.66 -13.32
C ARG A 209 -14.25 -2.70 -13.18
N GLY A 210 -14.33 -3.53 -12.15
CA GLY A 210 -13.31 -4.54 -11.85
C GLY A 210 -12.20 -4.08 -10.92
N SER A 211 -12.05 -2.78 -10.68
CA SER A 211 -11.10 -2.28 -9.67
C SER A 211 -11.53 -2.64 -8.25
N ALA A 212 -10.60 -3.16 -7.48
CA ALA A 212 -10.81 -3.49 -6.08
C ALA A 212 -10.44 -2.29 -5.18
N PRO A 213 -11.42 -1.64 -4.49
CA PRO A 213 -11.10 -0.56 -3.56
C PRO A 213 -10.42 -1.08 -2.30
N VAL A 214 -9.35 -0.40 -1.88
CA VAL A 214 -8.64 -0.59 -0.61
C VAL A 214 -8.75 0.69 0.20
N ALA A 215 -9.41 0.67 1.34
CA ALA A 215 -9.46 1.81 2.26
C ALA A 215 -8.12 1.90 3.02
N ALA A 216 -7.43 3.01 2.87
CA ALA A 216 -6.17 3.28 3.54
C ALA A 216 -6.31 4.46 4.49
N SER A 217 -5.62 4.40 5.63
CA SER A 217 -5.65 5.37 6.72
C SER A 217 -6.97 5.45 7.51
N GLY A 218 -6.85 5.71 8.82
CA GLY A 218 -8.00 5.96 9.71
C GLY A 218 -8.70 4.70 10.23
N ILE A 219 -8.11 3.53 10.09
CA ILE A 219 -8.63 2.27 10.65
C ILE A 219 -7.81 1.93 11.90
N HIS A 220 -8.43 2.03 13.08
CA HIS A 220 -7.78 1.83 14.38
C HIS A 220 -8.49 0.78 15.24
N SER A 221 -9.71 0.38 14.86
CA SER A 221 -10.55 -0.53 15.64
C SER A 221 -11.38 -1.46 14.76
N ALA A 222 -11.96 -2.51 15.38
CA ALA A 222 -12.93 -3.37 14.71
C ALA A 222 -14.20 -2.60 14.28
N ASP A 223 -14.57 -1.56 15.02
CA ASP A 223 -15.74 -0.74 14.68
C ASP A 223 -15.51 0.10 13.44
N ASP A 224 -14.30 0.63 13.23
CA ASP A 224 -13.95 1.31 11.98
C ASP A 224 -14.09 0.37 10.76
N ILE A 225 -13.66 -0.89 10.92
CA ILE A 225 -13.83 -1.90 9.88
C ILE A 225 -15.32 -2.20 9.65
N ARG A 226 -16.12 -2.38 10.71
CA ARG A 226 -17.58 -2.61 10.59
C ARG A 226 -18.27 -1.45 9.87
N GLN A 227 -17.95 -0.22 10.22
CA GLN A 227 -18.50 0.97 9.56
C GLN A 227 -18.11 1.01 8.06
N ALA A 228 -16.85 0.71 7.74
CA ALA A 228 -16.41 0.65 6.36
C ALA A 228 -17.10 -0.48 5.58
N LEU A 229 -17.27 -1.67 6.19
CA LEU A 229 -18.00 -2.80 5.60
C LEU A 229 -19.45 -2.45 5.27
N ALA A 230 -20.13 -1.69 6.13
CA ALA A 230 -21.49 -1.19 5.88
C ALA A 230 -21.57 -0.26 4.66
N SER A 231 -20.46 0.41 4.33
CA SER A 231 -20.35 1.38 3.24
C SER A 231 -19.78 0.79 1.94
N GLY A 232 -19.36 -0.49 1.94
CA GLY A 232 -18.89 -1.21 0.76
C GLY A 232 -17.44 -1.72 0.77
N PRO A 233 -16.42 -0.97 1.22
CA PRO A 233 -15.03 -1.45 1.22
C PRO A 233 -14.84 -2.70 2.06
N ARG A 234 -14.12 -3.68 1.52
CA ARG A 234 -13.79 -4.95 2.20
C ARG A 234 -12.28 -5.19 2.28
N ARG A 235 -11.50 -4.27 1.73
CA ARG A 235 -10.05 -4.33 1.69
C ARG A 235 -9.50 -3.12 2.42
N PHE A 236 -8.49 -3.33 3.24
CA PHE A 236 -7.94 -2.31 4.13
C PHE A 236 -6.42 -2.33 4.09
N LEU A 237 -5.78 -1.17 4.10
CA LEU A 237 -4.36 -1.04 4.38
C LEU A 237 -4.20 -0.44 5.77
N ILE A 238 -3.64 -1.23 6.70
CA ILE A 238 -3.58 -0.91 8.13
C ILE A 238 -2.15 -1.05 8.63
N GLY A 239 -1.62 0.00 9.25
CA GLY A 239 -0.27 0.01 9.81
C GLY A 239 -0.25 0.30 11.30
N GLU A 240 -0.65 1.52 11.69
CA GLU A 240 -0.46 2.02 13.04
C GLU A 240 -1.01 1.09 14.13
N ALA A 241 -2.26 0.68 14.01
CA ALA A 241 -2.91 -0.18 14.99
C ALA A 241 -2.21 -1.54 15.11
N LEU A 242 -1.78 -2.12 13.99
CA LEU A 242 -1.09 -3.41 13.96
C LEU A 242 0.34 -3.33 14.54
N VAL A 243 1.08 -2.27 14.20
CA VAL A 243 2.44 -2.06 14.72
C VAL A 243 2.45 -1.82 16.23
N LYS A 244 1.45 -1.12 16.76
CA LYS A 244 1.28 -0.83 18.18
C LYS A 244 0.71 -2.01 18.98
N ALA A 245 0.09 -2.98 18.31
CA ALA A 245 -0.56 -4.10 18.98
C ALA A 245 0.47 -4.98 19.75
N PRO A 246 0.19 -5.35 21.00
CA PRO A 246 1.02 -6.33 21.74
C PRO A 246 1.05 -7.70 21.05
N ASN A 247 -0.05 -8.10 20.43
CA ASN A 247 -0.18 -9.33 19.64
C ASN A 247 -0.84 -9.02 18.29
N PRO A 248 -0.07 -8.62 17.27
CA PRO A 248 -0.62 -8.24 15.98
C PRO A 248 -1.26 -9.41 15.22
N ALA A 249 -0.80 -10.64 15.43
CA ALA A 249 -1.39 -11.83 14.82
C ALA A 249 -2.82 -12.06 15.33
N GLU A 250 -3.04 -11.91 16.64
CA GLU A 250 -4.36 -12.07 17.23
C GLU A 250 -5.31 -10.97 16.78
N LEU A 251 -4.84 -9.72 16.76
CA LEU A 251 -5.63 -8.58 16.28
C LEU A 251 -6.05 -8.76 14.82
N LEU A 252 -5.15 -9.25 13.96
CA LEU A 252 -5.47 -9.55 12.56
C LEU A 252 -6.51 -10.66 12.44
N ARG A 253 -6.38 -11.78 13.19
CA ARG A 253 -7.38 -12.86 13.19
C ARG A 253 -8.77 -12.35 13.56
N GLN A 254 -8.87 -11.52 14.59
CA GLN A 254 -10.12 -10.90 14.99
C GLN A 254 -10.71 -10.04 13.87
N TRP A 255 -9.90 -9.22 13.21
CA TRP A 255 -10.37 -8.29 12.20
C TRP A 255 -10.69 -8.96 10.86
N THR A 256 -9.92 -9.97 10.46
CA THR A 256 -10.18 -10.73 9.21
C THR A 256 -11.39 -11.65 9.32
N SER A 257 -11.81 -12.02 10.54
CA SER A 257 -13.01 -12.85 10.79
C SER A 257 -14.32 -12.06 10.79
N LEU A 258 -14.28 -10.71 10.75
CA LEU A 258 -15.49 -9.88 10.76
C LEU A 258 -16.37 -10.17 9.53
N LYS A 259 -17.68 -10.36 9.79
CA LYS A 259 -18.67 -10.69 8.75
C LYS A 259 -19.46 -9.44 8.33
N VAL A 260 -19.75 -9.35 7.04
CA VAL A 260 -20.59 -8.27 6.48
C VAL A 260 -22.03 -8.32 7.03
N SER A 261 -22.52 -9.50 7.41
CA SER A 261 -23.89 -9.73 7.88
C SER A 261 -24.18 -9.18 9.28
N GLU A 262 -23.18 -8.80 10.07
CA GLU A 262 -23.37 -8.26 11.42
C GLU A 262 -23.71 -6.76 11.45
N VAL A 263 -23.74 -6.09 10.29
CA VAL A 263 -23.91 -4.63 10.17
C VAL A 263 -25.29 -4.23 9.60
N GLY A 264 -26.10 -5.18 9.15
CA GLY A 264 -27.35 -4.94 8.41
C GLY A 264 -28.65 -5.30 9.14
N GLY A 265 -28.75 -5.01 10.43
CA GLY A 265 -29.98 -5.19 11.22
C GLY A 265 -30.85 -3.91 11.28
N ARG A 266 -31.30 -3.37 10.16
CA ARG A 266 -32.54 -2.59 10.10
C ARG A 266 -33.37 -3.13 8.92
N ASN A 267 -34.36 -3.97 9.26
CA ASN A 267 -35.48 -4.21 8.39
C ASN A 267 -36.13 -2.86 8.04
N PRO A 268 -36.42 -2.57 6.77
CA PRO A 268 -37.38 -1.54 6.46
C PRO A 268 -38.78 -2.11 6.78
N GLU A 269 -39.43 -1.55 7.77
CA GLU A 269 -40.89 -1.54 7.85
C GLU A 269 -41.43 -0.47 6.90
#